data_e11026861824531c325b03713152dd6a
#
_entry.id   e11026861824531c325b03713152dd6a
#
_cell.length_a   1.000
_cell.length_b   1.000
_cell.length_c   1.000
_cell.angle_alpha   90.00
_cell.angle_beta   90.00
_cell.angle_gamma   90.00
#
_symmetry.space_group_name_H-M   'P 1'
#
loop_
_entity.id
_entity.type
_entity.pdbx_description
1 polymer ?
#
loop_
_entity_poly.entity_id
_entity_poly.type
_entity_poly.pdbx_seq_one_letter_code
_entity_poly.pdbx_strand_id
1 'polypeptide(L)'
;SGGSTYAKEWKSITIATEGGYEPWNLTLPGGKLSGFEPELMANLCQRMQIECKLVVQNWDGMIAGLNAGKYDVIMDAIVVTPERSKVVAFTQAYAATPASFIAVKGSLLPPSPTVKLHDDEKEIQAAIAPLRAALKGKTIGIASGTVYTPFIDKYFKDIADIREYNNSADAILDLQAERIDAVFDDITFANTTLSRPENNNLALSGPLMSGPIWGGGEAMGVRLTDPDLKAKLDSAIQAALADGTVKKLSEKWFKSDVTP
;
A
#
# COMPACT_ATOMS: atom_id res chain seq x y z
N SER A 1 40.50 -10.80 -18.82
CA SER A 1 40.05 -11.68 -17.72
C SER A 1 38.62 -11.41 -17.41
N GLY A 2 37.72 -12.20 -18.03
CA GLY A 2 36.29 -12.11 -17.76
C GLY A 2 35.99 -12.78 -16.41
N GLY A 3 35.76 -12.00 -15.40
CA GLY A 3 35.20 -12.49 -14.15
C GLY A 3 33.79 -13.01 -14.39
N SER A 4 33.62 -14.32 -14.34
CA SER A 4 32.29 -14.94 -14.31
C SER A 4 31.61 -14.53 -13.02
N THR A 5 30.66 -13.60 -13.10
CA THR A 5 29.77 -13.31 -11.97
C THR A 5 28.80 -14.48 -11.85
N TYR A 6 29.04 -15.35 -10.88
CA TYR A 6 28.09 -16.40 -10.54
C TYR A 6 26.81 -15.77 -10.00
N ALA A 7 25.65 -16.20 -10.52
CA ALA A 7 24.36 -15.86 -9.96
C ALA A 7 24.30 -16.31 -8.50
N LYS A 8 23.80 -15.42 -7.61
CA LYS A 8 23.63 -15.73 -6.20
C LYS A 8 22.53 -16.78 -6.04
N GLU A 9 22.85 -17.90 -5.36
CA GLU A 9 21.86 -18.88 -4.99
C GLU A 9 21.11 -18.46 -3.74
N TRP A 10 19.78 -18.34 -3.86
CA TRP A 10 18.91 -18.00 -2.76
C TRP A 10 18.27 -19.27 -2.18
N LYS A 11 18.72 -19.69 -0.98
CA LYS A 11 18.14 -20.80 -0.23
C LYS A 11 17.17 -20.32 0.85
N SER A 12 17.40 -19.12 1.35
CA SER A 12 16.57 -18.47 2.35
C SER A 12 16.51 -16.97 2.08
N ILE A 13 15.39 -16.36 2.42
CA ILE A 13 15.19 -14.90 2.35
C ILE A 13 14.46 -14.42 3.60
N THR A 14 14.75 -13.17 3.97
CA THR A 14 14.01 -12.46 5.02
C THR A 14 13.16 -11.40 4.36
N ILE A 15 11.86 -11.39 4.68
CA ILE A 15 10.88 -10.47 4.12
C ILE A 15 10.39 -9.55 5.25
N ALA A 16 10.49 -8.23 5.03
CA ALA A 16 9.97 -7.24 5.95
C ALA A 16 8.56 -6.81 5.55
N THR A 17 7.69 -6.73 6.54
CA THR A 17 6.36 -6.15 6.43
C THR A 17 6.05 -5.36 7.70
N GLU A 18 5.09 -4.46 7.65
CA GLU A 18 4.75 -3.58 8.78
C GLU A 18 4.03 -4.35 9.89
N GLY A 19 3.11 -5.22 9.54
CA GLY A 19 2.26 -5.93 10.50
C GLY A 19 1.15 -5.07 11.10
N GLY A 20 0.88 -3.92 10.53
CA GLY A 20 -0.11 -2.95 11.01
C GLY A 20 -0.91 -2.29 9.88
N TYR A 21 -1.02 -2.93 8.72
CA TYR A 21 -1.75 -2.42 7.57
C TYR A 21 -2.79 -3.45 7.07
N GLU A 22 -3.79 -3.71 7.91
CA GLU A 22 -4.84 -4.70 7.63
C GLU A 22 -5.73 -4.26 6.45
N PRO A 23 -6.09 -5.12 5.50
CA PRO A 23 -5.89 -6.57 5.48
C PRO A 23 -4.65 -7.03 4.68
N TRP A 24 -3.79 -6.10 4.27
CA TRP A 24 -2.54 -6.43 3.57
C TRP A 24 -1.62 -7.25 4.47
N ASN A 25 -1.38 -6.73 5.66
CA ASN A 25 -0.58 -7.38 6.69
C ASN A 25 -1.04 -6.92 8.07
N LEU A 26 -1.06 -7.84 9.02
CA LEU A 26 -1.47 -7.58 10.40
C LEU A 26 -0.72 -8.51 11.36
N THR A 27 -0.68 -8.11 12.62
CA THR A 27 -0.11 -8.91 13.70
C THR A 27 -1.24 -9.47 14.55
N LEU A 28 -1.33 -10.80 14.63
CA LEU A 28 -2.31 -11.48 15.47
C LEU A 28 -1.86 -11.43 16.95
N PRO A 29 -2.80 -11.65 17.89
CA PRO A 29 -2.42 -11.88 19.27
C PRO A 29 -1.37 -13.00 19.36
N GLY A 30 -0.28 -12.75 20.10
CA GLY A 30 0.87 -13.65 20.15
C GLY A 30 1.97 -13.34 19.13
N GLY A 31 1.79 -12.35 18.27
CA GLY A 31 2.84 -11.82 17.40
C GLY A 31 2.95 -12.44 16.01
N LYS A 32 2.09 -13.40 15.67
CA LYS A 32 2.09 -14.00 14.32
C LYS A 32 1.62 -13.01 13.27
N LEU A 33 2.38 -12.87 12.18
CA LEU A 33 1.98 -12.08 11.03
C LEU A 33 0.95 -12.84 10.18
N SER A 34 -0.05 -12.12 9.69
CA SER A 34 -1.17 -12.63 8.91
C SER A 34 -1.60 -11.59 7.87
N GLY A 35 -2.49 -11.96 6.97
CA GLY A 35 -3.05 -11.08 5.96
C GLY A 35 -2.78 -11.58 4.54
N PHE A 36 -3.22 -10.77 3.58
CA PHE A 36 -3.05 -11.06 2.16
C PHE A 36 -1.58 -11.30 1.79
N GLU A 37 -0.70 -10.41 2.21
CA GLU A 37 0.72 -10.46 1.83
C GLU A 37 1.48 -11.61 2.48
N PRO A 38 1.38 -11.85 3.79
CA PRO A 38 2.01 -13.05 4.36
C PRO A 38 1.51 -14.36 3.74
N GLU A 39 0.23 -14.46 3.42
CA GLU A 39 -0.33 -15.65 2.78
C GLU A 39 0.16 -15.82 1.34
N LEU A 40 0.19 -14.72 0.55
CA LEU A 40 0.77 -14.73 -0.79
C LEU A 40 2.26 -15.12 -0.73
N MET A 41 3.02 -14.53 0.20
CA MET A 41 4.45 -14.80 0.31
C MET A 41 4.73 -16.26 0.64
N ALA A 42 3.94 -16.89 1.53
CA ALA A 42 4.07 -18.32 1.82
C ALA A 42 3.87 -19.17 0.56
N ASN A 43 2.89 -18.82 -0.26
CA ASN A 43 2.64 -19.49 -1.53
C ASN A 43 3.82 -19.33 -2.51
N LEU A 44 4.33 -18.10 -2.66
CA LEU A 44 5.46 -17.81 -3.54
C LEU A 44 6.74 -18.55 -3.10
N CYS A 45 7.01 -18.58 -1.79
CA CYS A 45 8.16 -19.27 -1.23
C CYS A 45 8.11 -20.76 -1.49
N GLN A 46 6.92 -21.36 -1.38
CA GLN A 46 6.73 -22.76 -1.72
C GLN A 46 7.02 -23.03 -3.21
N ARG A 47 6.55 -22.16 -4.11
CA ARG A 47 6.82 -22.26 -5.55
C ARG A 47 8.32 -22.15 -5.86
N MET A 48 9.00 -21.23 -5.19
CA MET A 48 10.44 -21.00 -5.38
C MET A 48 11.31 -22.04 -4.67
N GLN A 49 10.73 -22.84 -3.76
CA GLN A 49 11.47 -23.77 -2.90
C GLN A 49 12.57 -23.04 -2.08
N ILE A 50 12.22 -21.88 -1.54
CA ILE A 50 13.07 -21.04 -0.72
C ILE A 50 12.48 -20.98 0.68
N GLU A 51 13.34 -21.09 1.69
CA GLU A 51 12.94 -20.85 3.08
C GLU A 51 12.73 -19.35 3.31
N CYS A 52 11.57 -18.96 3.83
CA CYS A 52 11.20 -17.57 4.01
C CYS A 52 10.91 -17.26 5.46
N LYS A 53 11.49 -16.16 5.94
CA LYS A 53 11.26 -15.65 7.27
C LYS A 53 10.64 -14.24 7.16
N LEU A 54 9.49 -14.05 7.79
CA LEU A 54 8.86 -12.73 7.90
C LEU A 54 9.38 -12.01 9.15
N VAL A 55 9.70 -10.72 9.01
CA VAL A 55 10.09 -9.84 10.11
C VAL A 55 9.24 -8.57 10.08
N VAL A 56 9.02 -8.00 11.24
CA VAL A 56 8.32 -6.72 11.38
C VAL A 56 9.30 -5.58 11.19
N GLN A 57 8.93 -4.63 10.36
CA GLN A 57 9.63 -3.36 10.16
C GLN A 57 8.57 -2.27 10.01
N ASN A 58 8.69 -1.19 10.75
CA ASN A 58 7.82 -0.04 10.56
C ASN A 58 7.93 0.48 9.12
N TRP A 59 6.82 0.99 8.59
CA TRP A 59 6.78 1.60 7.26
C TRP A 59 7.87 2.64 7.10
N ASP A 60 8.00 3.52 8.08
CA ASP A 60 9.11 4.47 8.16
C ASP A 60 10.45 3.72 8.25
N GLY A 61 11.35 4.02 7.33
CA GLY A 61 12.67 3.39 7.27
C GLY A 61 12.72 2.04 6.57
N MET A 62 11.63 1.55 5.96
CA MET A 62 11.58 0.22 5.33
C MET A 62 12.57 0.10 4.15
N ILE A 63 12.60 1.09 3.26
CA ILE A 63 13.54 1.11 2.13
C ILE A 63 14.99 1.22 2.62
N ALA A 64 15.25 2.07 3.61
CA ALA A 64 16.58 2.21 4.18
C ALA A 64 17.08 0.90 4.80
N GLY A 65 16.21 0.17 5.50
CA GLY A 65 16.54 -1.14 6.07
C GLY A 65 16.87 -2.18 5.01
N LEU A 66 16.14 -2.20 3.91
CA LEU A 66 16.42 -3.07 2.76
C LEU A 66 17.83 -2.82 2.23
N ASN A 67 18.15 -1.57 1.97
CA ASN A 67 19.45 -1.17 1.41
C ASN A 67 20.60 -1.30 2.41
N ALA A 68 20.31 -1.29 3.70
CA ALA A 68 21.28 -1.61 4.76
C ALA A 68 21.50 -3.13 4.98
N GLY A 69 20.75 -3.98 4.26
CA GLY A 69 20.90 -5.43 4.37
C GLY A 69 20.22 -6.06 5.58
N LYS A 70 19.26 -5.37 6.21
CA LYS A 70 18.54 -5.92 7.36
C LYS A 70 17.57 -7.04 6.98
N TYR A 71 17.09 -7.04 5.76
CA TYR A 71 16.22 -8.05 5.14
C TYR A 71 16.44 -8.02 3.63
N ASP A 72 15.85 -8.95 2.91
CA ASP A 72 16.11 -9.13 1.47
C ASP A 72 14.96 -8.66 0.59
N VAL A 73 13.74 -8.65 1.12
CA VAL A 73 12.52 -8.30 0.40
C VAL A 73 11.66 -7.39 1.29
N ILE A 74 11.05 -6.39 0.68
CA ILE A 74 10.01 -5.60 1.35
C ILE A 74 8.65 -5.87 0.69
N MET A 75 7.62 -6.01 1.52
CA MET A 75 6.26 -6.33 1.11
C MET A 75 5.29 -5.66 2.07
N ASP A 76 4.81 -4.47 1.72
CA ASP A 76 3.97 -3.67 2.61
C ASP A 76 3.03 -2.76 1.79
N ALA A 77 2.28 -3.37 0.87
CA ALA A 77 1.43 -2.64 -0.07
C ALA A 77 2.19 -1.48 -0.75
N ILE A 78 3.47 -1.69 -1.00
CA ILE A 78 4.33 -0.64 -1.54
C ILE A 78 4.10 -0.49 -3.05
N VAL A 79 3.74 0.72 -3.45
CA VAL A 79 3.43 1.04 -4.85
C VAL A 79 4.70 1.36 -5.61
N VAL A 80 4.81 0.83 -6.83
CA VAL A 80 5.91 1.10 -7.75
C VAL A 80 5.81 2.55 -8.25
N THR A 81 6.87 3.32 -8.04
CA THR A 81 6.99 4.68 -8.56
C THR A 81 8.35 4.88 -9.21
N PRO A 82 8.48 5.84 -10.18
CA PRO A 82 9.77 6.16 -10.77
C PRO A 82 10.83 6.56 -9.72
N GLU A 83 10.44 7.32 -8.72
CA GLU A 83 11.34 7.77 -7.68
C GLU A 83 11.86 6.61 -6.82
N ARG A 84 10.95 5.74 -6.35
CA ARG A 84 11.32 4.54 -5.59
C ARG A 84 12.17 3.59 -6.41
N SER A 85 11.91 3.49 -7.72
CA SER A 85 12.65 2.60 -8.63
C SER A 85 14.10 3.00 -8.83
N LYS A 86 14.50 4.21 -8.42
CA LYS A 86 15.90 4.63 -8.41
C LYS A 86 16.73 3.95 -7.33
N VAL A 87 16.09 3.48 -6.27
CA VAL A 87 16.76 2.91 -5.09
C VAL A 87 16.30 1.52 -4.72
N VAL A 88 15.25 1.01 -5.37
CA VAL A 88 14.65 -0.33 -5.17
C VAL A 88 14.37 -0.96 -6.51
N ALA A 89 14.65 -2.24 -6.67
CA ALA A 89 14.18 -3.03 -7.80
C ALA A 89 12.83 -3.65 -7.43
N PHE A 90 11.79 -3.32 -8.17
CA PHE A 90 10.44 -3.85 -7.94
C PHE A 90 10.16 -5.07 -8.80
N THR A 91 9.44 -6.03 -8.23
CA THR A 91 8.83 -7.11 -8.98
C THR A 91 7.68 -6.56 -9.82
N GLN A 92 7.11 -7.41 -10.69
CA GLN A 92 5.80 -7.09 -11.25
C GLN A 92 4.77 -6.92 -10.12
N ALA A 93 3.73 -6.13 -10.38
CA ALA A 93 2.68 -5.88 -9.40
C ALA A 93 1.84 -7.15 -9.16
N TYR A 94 1.39 -7.32 -7.93
CA TYR A 94 0.42 -8.36 -7.55
C TYR A 94 -0.96 -7.79 -7.24
N ALA A 95 -1.09 -6.46 -7.16
CA ALA A 95 -2.35 -5.75 -6.91
C ALA A 95 -2.31 -4.33 -7.47
N ALA A 96 -3.50 -3.75 -7.65
CA ALA A 96 -3.69 -2.33 -7.94
C ALA A 96 -5.02 -1.90 -7.34
N THR A 97 -5.02 -0.83 -6.53
CA THR A 97 -6.18 -0.43 -5.75
C THR A 97 -6.47 1.06 -5.87
N PRO A 98 -7.76 1.46 -5.78
CA PRO A 98 -8.12 2.87 -5.64
C PRO A 98 -7.92 3.36 -4.21
N ALA A 99 -7.97 4.68 -4.03
CA ALA A 99 -7.88 5.35 -2.75
C ALA A 99 -9.09 6.26 -2.52
N SER A 100 -9.35 6.62 -1.26
CA SER A 100 -10.47 7.47 -0.90
C SER A 100 -10.19 8.22 0.40
N PHE A 101 -10.96 9.28 0.63
CA PHE A 101 -11.07 9.90 1.95
C PHE A 101 -11.96 9.08 2.87
N ILE A 102 -11.60 9.06 4.14
CA ILE A 102 -12.36 8.54 5.26
C ILE A 102 -12.63 9.72 6.19
N ALA A 103 -13.86 9.85 6.66
CA ALA A 103 -14.24 10.95 7.55
C ALA A 103 -15.32 10.50 8.54
N VAL A 104 -15.63 11.31 9.53
CA VAL A 104 -16.79 11.08 10.40
C VAL A 104 -18.06 11.14 9.55
N LYS A 105 -18.98 10.22 9.78
CA LYS A 105 -20.26 10.13 9.04
C LYS A 105 -20.97 11.48 9.02
N GLY A 106 -21.34 11.93 7.81
CA GLY A 106 -22.09 13.16 7.62
C GLY A 106 -21.29 14.45 7.80
N SER A 107 -20.00 14.37 8.11
CA SER A 107 -19.17 15.58 8.33
C SER A 107 -18.65 16.22 7.04
N LEU A 108 -18.51 15.43 5.98
CA LEU A 108 -18.02 15.86 4.66
C LEU A 108 -18.96 15.35 3.55
N LEU A 109 -18.43 15.04 2.38
CA LEU A 109 -19.23 14.58 1.25
C LEU A 109 -19.71 13.14 1.45
N PRO A 110 -20.91 12.79 0.95
CA PRO A 110 -21.32 11.39 0.86
C PRO A 110 -20.42 10.62 -0.12
N PRO A 111 -20.36 9.28 -0.03
CA PRO A 111 -19.72 8.46 -1.06
C PRO A 111 -20.28 8.77 -2.45
N SER A 112 -19.43 8.73 -3.47
CA SER A 112 -19.81 9.01 -4.85
C SER A 112 -19.14 8.01 -5.80
N PRO A 113 -19.56 7.97 -7.11
CA PRO A 113 -18.99 7.02 -8.07
C PRO A 113 -17.48 7.13 -8.23
N THR A 114 -16.84 6.00 -8.49
CA THR A 114 -15.40 5.91 -8.76
C THR A 114 -15.00 6.78 -9.96
N VAL A 115 -13.90 7.50 -9.81
CA VAL A 115 -13.26 8.25 -10.89
C VAL A 115 -11.89 7.64 -11.19
N LYS A 116 -11.52 7.61 -12.48
CA LYS A 116 -10.20 7.20 -12.93
C LYS A 116 -9.38 8.44 -13.25
N LEU A 117 -8.20 8.56 -12.63
CA LEU A 117 -7.34 9.73 -12.77
C LEU A 117 -6.05 9.37 -13.49
N HIS A 118 -5.70 10.21 -14.45
CA HIS A 118 -4.45 10.20 -15.18
C HIS A 118 -3.61 11.40 -14.73
N ASP A 119 -2.42 11.54 -15.25
CA ASP A 119 -1.60 12.74 -15.06
C ASP A 119 -2.11 13.87 -15.98
N ASP A 120 -3.31 14.36 -15.67
CA ASP A 120 -4.04 15.37 -16.44
C ASP A 120 -4.65 16.38 -15.44
N GLU A 121 -4.12 17.59 -15.43
CA GLU A 121 -4.52 18.61 -14.46
C GLU A 121 -6.01 18.98 -14.54
N LYS A 122 -6.60 19.06 -15.73
CA LYS A 122 -8.02 19.39 -15.88
C LYS A 122 -8.91 18.29 -15.30
N GLU A 123 -8.56 17.04 -15.58
CA GLU A 123 -9.27 15.88 -15.06
C GLU A 123 -9.19 15.84 -13.53
N ILE A 124 -7.99 16.02 -12.99
CA ILE A 124 -7.76 16.03 -11.54
C ILE A 124 -8.55 17.17 -10.88
N GLN A 125 -8.43 18.40 -11.38
CA GLN A 125 -9.10 19.56 -10.80
C GLN A 125 -10.64 19.40 -10.81
N ALA A 126 -11.21 18.86 -11.88
CA ALA A 126 -12.63 18.59 -11.96
C ALA A 126 -13.08 17.55 -10.92
N ALA A 127 -12.30 16.49 -10.74
CA ALA A 127 -12.63 15.43 -9.78
C ALA A 127 -12.55 15.88 -8.33
N ILE A 128 -11.58 16.74 -7.98
CA ILE A 128 -11.31 17.13 -6.59
C ILE A 128 -12.00 18.44 -6.17
N ALA A 129 -12.58 19.21 -7.08
CA ALA A 129 -13.19 20.50 -6.74
C ALA A 129 -14.22 20.41 -5.60
N PRO A 130 -15.15 19.44 -5.58
CA PRO A 130 -16.07 19.30 -4.45
C PRO A 130 -15.36 18.92 -3.15
N LEU A 131 -14.30 18.11 -3.23
CA LEU A 131 -13.51 17.72 -2.07
C LEU A 131 -12.74 18.91 -1.48
N ARG A 132 -12.14 19.74 -2.32
CA ARG A 132 -11.45 20.95 -1.87
C ARG A 132 -12.41 21.90 -1.15
N ALA A 133 -13.61 22.08 -1.68
CA ALA A 133 -14.63 22.89 -1.05
C ALA A 133 -15.04 22.35 0.33
N ALA A 134 -15.24 21.03 0.43
CA ALA A 134 -15.65 20.38 1.68
C ALA A 134 -14.52 20.39 2.73
N LEU A 135 -13.26 20.28 2.30
CA LEU A 135 -12.10 20.15 3.19
C LEU A 135 -11.46 21.51 3.57
N LYS A 136 -11.93 22.60 3.01
CA LYS A 136 -11.39 23.93 3.32
C LYS A 136 -11.43 24.23 4.82
N GLY A 137 -10.27 24.56 5.38
CA GLY A 137 -10.10 24.85 6.81
C GLY A 137 -10.09 23.61 7.71
N LYS A 138 -10.10 22.41 7.12
CA LYS A 138 -10.07 21.14 7.84
C LYS A 138 -8.65 20.59 7.96
N THR A 139 -8.49 19.52 8.74
CA THR A 139 -7.23 18.81 8.90
C THR A 139 -7.31 17.43 8.23
N ILE A 140 -6.38 17.15 7.34
CA ILE A 140 -6.24 15.88 6.65
C ILE A 140 -5.06 15.13 7.23
N GLY A 141 -5.28 13.89 7.70
CA GLY A 141 -4.22 12.98 8.10
C GLY A 141 -3.79 12.10 6.94
N ILE A 142 -2.50 11.85 6.85
CA ILE A 142 -1.89 11.04 5.80
C ILE A 142 -0.65 10.32 6.35
N ALA A 143 -0.45 9.06 5.98
CA ALA A 143 0.80 8.37 6.29
C ALA A 143 1.94 9.02 5.49
N SER A 144 3.07 9.27 6.13
CA SER A 144 4.25 9.84 5.48
C SER A 144 4.83 8.90 4.44
N GLY A 145 5.34 9.46 3.34
CA GLY A 145 6.10 8.72 2.34
C GLY A 145 5.28 7.74 1.50
N THR A 146 3.96 7.89 1.44
CA THR A 146 3.11 7.13 0.53
C THR A 146 3.00 7.81 -0.83
N VAL A 147 2.42 7.12 -1.82
CA VAL A 147 2.13 7.72 -3.12
C VAL A 147 1.06 8.80 -3.03
N TYR A 148 0.28 8.80 -1.96
CA TYR A 148 -0.78 9.77 -1.72
C TYR A 148 -0.27 11.09 -1.14
N THR A 149 0.84 11.07 -0.42
CA THR A 149 1.39 12.25 0.25
C THR A 149 1.65 13.41 -0.72
N PRO A 150 2.34 13.22 -1.87
CA PRO A 150 2.53 14.29 -2.83
C PRO A 150 1.22 14.82 -3.43
N PHE A 151 0.24 13.94 -3.65
CA PHE A 151 -1.07 14.33 -4.16
C PHE A 151 -1.82 15.21 -3.16
N ILE A 152 -1.87 14.82 -1.91
CA ILE A 152 -2.52 15.59 -0.84
C ILE A 152 -1.81 16.94 -0.66
N ASP A 153 -0.50 16.97 -0.65
CA ASP A 153 0.26 18.21 -0.53
C ASP A 153 -0.02 19.14 -1.72
N LYS A 154 0.04 18.63 -2.93
CA LYS A 154 -0.15 19.45 -4.13
C LYS A 154 -1.54 20.02 -4.25
N TYR A 155 -2.58 19.27 -3.90
CA TYR A 155 -3.97 19.61 -4.20
C TYR A 155 -4.80 20.07 -3.01
N PHE A 156 -4.31 19.94 -1.78
CA PHE A 156 -5.07 20.28 -0.58
C PHE A 156 -4.33 21.14 0.43
N LYS A 157 -3.01 21.22 0.38
CA LYS A 157 -2.22 21.96 1.38
C LYS A 157 -2.52 23.46 1.38
N ASP A 158 -2.96 24.02 0.26
CA ASP A 158 -3.34 25.43 0.13
C ASP A 158 -4.64 25.76 0.85
N ILE A 159 -5.51 24.77 1.12
CA ILE A 159 -6.84 24.98 1.70
C ILE A 159 -7.07 24.24 3.02
N ALA A 160 -6.21 23.32 3.39
CA ALA A 160 -6.36 22.46 4.57
C ALA A 160 -5.02 22.28 5.29
N ASP A 161 -5.08 21.96 6.58
CA ASP A 161 -3.89 21.54 7.33
C ASP A 161 -3.61 20.07 7.04
N ILE A 162 -2.36 19.75 6.69
CA ILE A 162 -1.92 18.36 6.44
C ILE A 162 -1.12 17.89 7.64
N ARG A 163 -1.58 16.81 8.26
CA ARG A 163 -0.87 16.17 9.36
C ARG A 163 -0.33 14.82 8.90
N GLU A 164 0.98 14.66 8.95
CA GLU A 164 1.64 13.42 8.60
C GLU A 164 1.80 12.51 9.81
N TYR A 165 1.66 11.20 9.57
CA TYR A 165 1.79 10.13 10.57
C TYR A 165 2.82 9.12 10.08
N ASN A 166 3.44 8.39 11.02
CA ASN A 166 4.41 7.35 10.69
C ASN A 166 3.74 6.12 10.01
N ASN A 167 2.44 5.94 10.21
CA ASN A 167 1.66 4.86 9.61
C ASN A 167 0.18 5.25 9.52
N SER A 168 -0.59 4.49 8.75
CA SER A 168 -2.01 4.75 8.54
C SER A 168 -2.88 4.47 9.77
N ALA A 169 -2.52 3.48 10.57
CA ALA A 169 -3.29 3.12 11.76
C ALA A 169 -3.36 4.27 12.79
N ASP A 170 -2.24 4.98 12.98
CA ASP A 170 -2.19 6.13 13.89
C ASP A 170 -3.06 7.29 13.40
N ALA A 171 -3.12 7.52 12.09
CA ALA A 171 -4.01 8.53 11.51
C ALA A 171 -5.49 8.20 11.80
N ILE A 172 -5.86 6.93 11.67
CA ILE A 172 -7.23 6.48 11.96
C ILE A 172 -7.59 6.67 13.44
N LEU A 173 -6.66 6.44 14.37
CA LEU A 173 -6.90 6.68 15.79
C LEU A 173 -7.26 8.14 16.06
N ASP A 174 -6.55 9.08 15.44
CA ASP A 174 -6.85 10.50 15.57
C ASP A 174 -8.17 10.90 14.88
N LEU A 175 -8.50 10.28 13.76
CA LEU A 175 -9.77 10.50 13.09
C LEU A 175 -10.94 9.97 13.93
N GLN A 176 -10.82 8.77 14.48
CA GLN A 176 -11.83 8.17 15.36
C GLN A 176 -12.10 9.06 16.57
N ALA A 177 -11.05 9.65 17.14
CA ALA A 177 -11.14 10.58 18.27
C ALA A 177 -11.53 11.99 17.85
N GLU A 178 -11.80 12.24 16.58
CA GLU A 178 -12.18 13.52 16.02
C GLU A 178 -11.14 14.63 16.24
N ARG A 179 -9.86 14.27 16.34
CA ARG A 179 -8.74 15.22 16.41
C ARG A 179 -8.34 15.74 15.04
N ILE A 180 -8.69 15.05 13.99
CA ILE A 180 -8.55 15.43 12.59
C ILE A 180 -9.87 15.17 11.88
N ASP A 181 -10.01 15.71 10.65
CA ASP A 181 -11.30 15.71 9.95
C ASP A 181 -11.41 14.64 8.86
N ALA A 182 -10.30 14.23 8.29
CA ALA A 182 -10.26 13.21 7.23
C ALA A 182 -8.92 12.48 7.20
N VAL A 183 -8.93 11.26 6.68
CA VAL A 183 -7.73 10.49 6.32
C VAL A 183 -7.87 10.07 4.87
N PHE A 184 -6.78 10.10 4.11
CA PHE A 184 -6.74 9.60 2.73
C PHE A 184 -5.89 8.35 2.67
N ASP A 185 -6.44 7.24 2.19
CA ASP A 185 -5.73 5.96 2.13
C ASP A 185 -6.34 5.02 1.09
N ASP A 186 -5.69 3.87 0.92
CA ASP A 186 -6.12 2.77 0.07
C ASP A 186 -7.50 2.25 0.51
N ILE A 187 -8.34 1.92 -0.47
CA ILE A 187 -9.72 1.48 -0.21
C ILE A 187 -9.78 0.16 0.57
N THR A 188 -8.83 -0.73 0.38
CA THR A 188 -8.83 -2.02 1.08
C THR A 188 -8.57 -1.85 2.56
N PHE A 189 -7.60 -1.01 2.91
CA PHE A 189 -7.36 -0.60 4.29
C PHE A 189 -8.56 0.17 4.87
N ALA A 190 -9.11 1.09 4.09
CA ALA A 190 -10.29 1.85 4.51
C ALA A 190 -11.49 0.95 4.82
N ASN A 191 -11.82 0.02 3.93
CA ASN A 191 -12.95 -0.90 4.14
C ASN A 191 -12.78 -1.77 5.38
N THR A 192 -11.58 -2.28 5.63
CA THR A 192 -11.29 -3.07 6.84
C THR A 192 -11.42 -2.21 8.10
N THR A 193 -10.89 -0.99 8.05
CA THR A 193 -11.02 -0.02 9.14
C THR A 193 -12.50 0.25 9.46
N LEU A 194 -13.31 0.52 8.43
CA LEU A 194 -14.73 0.82 8.58
C LEU A 194 -15.58 -0.39 9.04
N SER A 195 -15.08 -1.62 8.84
CA SER A 195 -15.77 -2.82 9.30
C SER A 195 -15.65 -3.05 10.82
N ARG A 196 -14.75 -2.35 11.49
CA ARG A 196 -14.54 -2.50 12.94
C ARG A 196 -15.60 -1.72 13.72
N PRO A 197 -16.22 -2.33 14.75
CA PRO A 197 -17.27 -1.68 15.54
C PRO A 197 -16.83 -0.34 16.16
N GLU A 198 -15.59 -0.23 16.61
CA GLU A 198 -15.05 1.00 17.20
C GLU A 198 -14.98 2.17 16.22
N ASN A 199 -15.04 1.89 14.92
CA ASN A 199 -15.01 2.89 13.84
C ASN A 199 -16.38 3.11 13.21
N ASN A 200 -17.47 2.74 13.89
CA ASN A 200 -18.83 2.89 13.36
C ASN A 200 -19.27 4.34 13.14
N ASN A 201 -18.52 5.29 13.69
CA ASN A 201 -18.72 6.73 13.44
C ASN A 201 -18.05 7.22 12.14
N LEU A 202 -17.30 6.36 11.44
CA LEU A 202 -16.56 6.72 10.24
C LEU A 202 -17.23 6.21 8.98
N ALA A 203 -16.99 6.87 7.85
CA ALA A 203 -17.46 6.46 6.52
C ALA A 203 -16.51 6.97 5.44
N LEU A 204 -16.62 6.37 4.25
CA LEU A 204 -15.98 6.92 3.07
C LEU A 204 -16.60 8.27 2.73
N SER A 205 -15.80 9.19 2.21
CA SER A 205 -16.23 10.52 1.79
C SER A 205 -15.73 10.81 0.37
N GLY A 206 -16.66 11.20 -0.52
CA GLY A 206 -16.35 11.46 -1.91
C GLY A 206 -16.12 10.19 -2.73
N PRO A 207 -15.49 10.31 -3.91
CA PRO A 207 -15.30 9.19 -4.82
C PRO A 207 -14.12 8.30 -4.42
N LEU A 208 -14.15 7.04 -4.85
CA LEU A 208 -12.94 6.25 -5.01
C LEU A 208 -12.15 6.83 -6.18
N MET A 209 -10.86 7.01 -6.00
CA MET A 209 -9.96 7.51 -7.02
C MET A 209 -9.01 6.40 -7.44
N SER A 210 -9.12 5.95 -8.68
CA SER A 210 -8.30 4.91 -9.29
C SER A 210 -7.43 5.49 -10.39
N GLY A 211 -6.55 4.67 -10.95
CA GLY A 211 -5.86 4.98 -12.18
C GLY A 211 -4.36 5.20 -12.05
N PRO A 212 -3.70 5.52 -13.19
CA PRO A 212 -2.24 5.62 -13.27
C PRO A 212 -1.62 6.69 -12.38
N ILE A 213 -2.43 7.63 -11.87
CA ILE A 213 -1.96 8.68 -10.96
C ILE A 213 -1.26 8.10 -9.72
N TRP A 214 -1.63 6.90 -9.28
CA TRP A 214 -1.04 6.27 -8.11
C TRP A 214 0.24 5.49 -8.39
N GLY A 215 0.62 5.28 -9.65
CA GLY A 215 1.82 4.53 -10.01
C GLY A 215 1.53 3.17 -10.62
N GLY A 216 2.49 2.24 -10.49
CA GLY A 216 2.48 0.94 -11.18
C GLY A 216 1.87 -0.23 -10.39
N GLY A 217 1.07 0.02 -9.38
CA GLY A 217 0.49 -1.02 -8.52
C GLY A 217 1.40 -1.44 -7.38
N GLU A 218 0.90 -2.32 -6.51
CA GLU A 218 1.62 -2.85 -5.36
C GLU A 218 2.52 -4.01 -5.80
N ALA A 219 3.77 -3.97 -5.41
CA ALA A 219 4.80 -4.94 -5.76
C ALA A 219 5.74 -5.21 -4.59
N MET A 220 6.58 -6.21 -4.72
CA MET A 220 7.66 -6.45 -3.76
C MET A 220 8.90 -5.69 -4.18
N GLY A 221 9.68 -5.22 -3.20
CA GLY A 221 10.95 -4.55 -3.44
C GLY A 221 12.13 -5.42 -3.03
N VAL A 222 13.17 -5.41 -3.85
CA VAL A 222 14.47 -6.01 -3.53
C VAL A 222 15.56 -4.98 -3.82
N ARG A 223 16.78 -5.23 -3.30
CA ARG A 223 17.92 -4.36 -3.61
C ARG A 223 18.21 -4.34 -5.10
N LEU A 224 18.68 -3.21 -5.60
CA LEU A 224 19.10 -3.08 -7.00
C LEU A 224 20.22 -4.09 -7.37
N THR A 225 20.96 -4.53 -6.38
CA THR A 225 22.07 -5.49 -6.55
C THR A 225 21.63 -6.97 -6.54
N ASP A 226 20.33 -7.23 -6.39
CA ASP A 226 19.77 -8.58 -6.32
C ASP A 226 18.82 -8.91 -7.49
N PRO A 227 19.25 -8.74 -8.77
CA PRO A 227 18.38 -8.98 -9.93
C PRO A 227 17.91 -10.42 -10.04
N ASP A 228 18.71 -11.38 -9.55
CA ASP A 228 18.35 -12.80 -9.57
C ASP A 228 17.17 -13.10 -8.65
N LEU A 229 17.13 -12.45 -7.48
CA LEU A 229 16.00 -12.59 -6.55
C LEU A 229 14.74 -11.98 -7.16
N LYS A 230 14.84 -10.80 -7.78
CA LYS A 230 13.72 -10.18 -8.50
C LYS A 230 13.16 -11.13 -9.56
N ALA A 231 14.02 -11.74 -10.36
CA ALA A 231 13.61 -12.67 -11.43
C ALA A 231 12.87 -13.88 -10.87
N LYS A 232 13.35 -14.46 -9.76
CA LYS A 232 12.66 -15.58 -9.09
C LYS A 232 11.29 -15.18 -8.58
N LEU A 233 11.19 -14.04 -7.92
CA LEU A 233 9.92 -13.52 -7.43
C LEU A 233 8.96 -13.19 -8.58
N ASP A 234 9.45 -12.59 -9.66
CA ASP A 234 8.63 -12.30 -10.86
C ASP A 234 8.01 -13.56 -11.45
N SER A 235 8.81 -14.62 -11.60
CA SER A 235 8.32 -15.91 -12.11
C SER A 235 7.26 -16.51 -11.21
N ALA A 236 7.46 -16.48 -9.90
CA ALA A 236 6.50 -17.00 -8.93
C ALA A 236 5.19 -16.18 -8.91
N ILE A 237 5.29 -14.85 -8.96
CA ILE A 237 4.12 -13.96 -9.02
C ILE A 237 3.35 -14.21 -10.31
N GLN A 238 4.03 -14.30 -11.44
CA GLN A 238 3.40 -14.55 -12.74
C GLN A 238 2.62 -15.88 -12.74
N ALA A 239 3.21 -16.93 -12.19
CA ALA A 239 2.55 -18.21 -12.07
C ALA A 239 1.33 -18.16 -11.14
N ALA A 240 1.43 -17.46 -10.03
CA ALA A 240 0.34 -17.28 -9.07
C ALA A 240 -0.81 -16.40 -9.62
N LEU A 241 -0.49 -15.44 -10.49
CA LEU A 241 -1.49 -14.67 -11.23
C LEU A 241 -2.19 -15.55 -12.27
N ALA A 242 -1.41 -16.31 -13.03
CA ALA A 242 -1.93 -17.12 -14.13
C ALA A 242 -2.85 -18.25 -13.67
N ASP A 243 -2.58 -18.88 -12.53
CA ASP A 243 -3.39 -19.99 -12.02
C ASP A 243 -4.55 -19.56 -11.09
N GLY A 244 -4.77 -18.27 -10.91
CA GLY A 244 -5.85 -17.73 -10.11
C GLY A 244 -5.58 -17.67 -8.61
N THR A 245 -4.37 -17.99 -8.15
CA THR A 245 -4.02 -17.94 -6.73
C THR A 245 -4.12 -16.53 -6.16
N VAL A 246 -3.56 -15.54 -6.85
CA VAL A 246 -3.59 -14.14 -6.39
C VAL A 246 -5.04 -13.64 -6.33
N LYS A 247 -5.83 -13.92 -7.35
CA LYS A 247 -7.26 -13.57 -7.39
C LYS A 247 -8.01 -14.16 -6.21
N LYS A 248 -7.79 -15.45 -5.91
CA LYS A 248 -8.44 -16.15 -4.79
C LYS A 248 -8.08 -15.53 -3.45
N LEU A 249 -6.80 -15.19 -3.25
CA LEU A 249 -6.35 -14.50 -2.03
C LEU A 249 -6.90 -13.08 -1.93
N SER A 250 -6.98 -12.38 -3.05
CA SER A 250 -7.60 -11.06 -3.12
C SER A 250 -9.07 -11.10 -2.69
N GLU A 251 -9.84 -12.03 -3.23
CA GLU A 251 -11.25 -12.20 -2.85
C GLU A 251 -11.42 -12.58 -1.38
N LYS A 252 -10.53 -13.42 -0.86
CA LYS A 252 -10.54 -13.82 0.55
C LYS A 252 -10.33 -12.63 1.49
N TRP A 253 -9.30 -11.83 1.23
CA TRP A 253 -8.87 -10.78 2.14
C TRP A 253 -9.52 -9.42 1.91
N PHE A 254 -9.79 -9.08 0.65
CA PHE A 254 -10.34 -7.77 0.27
C PHE A 254 -11.81 -7.82 -0.11
N LYS A 255 -12.38 -9.02 -0.25
CA LYS A 255 -13.75 -9.25 -0.72
C LYS A 255 -13.98 -8.75 -2.16
N SER A 256 -12.91 -8.57 -2.91
CA SER A 256 -12.92 -8.16 -4.30
C SER A 256 -11.64 -8.60 -5.00
N ASP A 257 -11.66 -8.59 -6.34
CA ASP A 257 -10.49 -8.87 -7.16
C ASP A 257 -9.71 -7.57 -7.40
N VAL A 258 -8.56 -7.42 -6.75
CA VAL A 258 -7.65 -6.28 -6.93
C VAL A 258 -6.40 -6.66 -7.72
N THR A 259 -6.41 -7.81 -8.43
CA THR A 259 -5.31 -8.18 -9.34
C THR A 259 -5.11 -7.10 -10.39
N PRO A 260 -3.84 -6.85 -10.78
CA PRO A 260 -3.53 -5.79 -11.75
C PRO A 260 -4.14 -5.99 -13.11
#